data_c542e83fe2c4d7901baf05fae14d127a
#
_entry.id   c542e83fe2c4d7901baf05fae14d127a
#
_cell.length_a   1.000
_cell.length_b   1.000
_cell.length_c   1.000
_cell.angle_alpha   90.00
_cell.angle_beta   90.00
_cell.angle_gamma   90.00
#
_symmetry.space_group_name_H-M   'P 1'
#
loop_
_entity.id
_entity.type
_entity.pdbx_description
1 polymer ?
#
loop_
_entity_poly.entity_id
_entity_poly.type
_entity_poly.pdbx_seq_one_letter_code
_entity_poly.pdbx_strand_id
1 'polypeptide(L)'
;MKKNINQIDLFAVENKSNQSKNILTAIDIGSDKIVCFIAKIDEVTREKRALRVVGSGYCQSKGIRNGRVIDQKEAEKSIRLAIDKAEQDANIEINSVYVCISGDFLKSHVLRGSINVSEKTINQEHVSEVISLTNKKYIPTNQKIIHIVPSNFFVDGTRNVTDPSGLMADKL
;
A
#
# COMPACT_ATOMS: atom_id res chain seq x y z
N MET A 1 -23.14 -3.52 -5.40
CA MET A 1 -21.83 -4.15 -5.13
C MET A 1 -21.00 -3.15 -4.34
N LYS A 2 -20.93 -3.29 -3.01
CA LYS A 2 -20.24 -2.34 -2.12
C LYS A 2 -18.73 -2.60 -2.21
N LYS A 3 -17.98 -1.71 -2.89
CA LYS A 3 -16.52 -1.67 -2.72
C LYS A 3 -16.20 -1.06 -1.36
N ASN A 4 -15.71 -1.88 -0.45
CA ASN A 4 -15.18 -1.41 0.82
C ASN A 4 -13.95 -0.55 0.57
N ILE A 5 -14.00 0.73 0.94
CA ILE A 5 -12.91 1.73 0.83
C ILE A 5 -11.75 1.43 1.81
N ASN A 6 -11.90 0.43 2.68
CA ASN A 6 -10.89 0.04 3.68
C ASN A 6 -9.80 -0.90 3.17
N GLN A 7 -9.73 -1.18 1.87
CA GLN A 7 -8.62 -1.91 1.28
C GLN A 7 -7.61 -0.89 0.72
N ILE A 8 -6.54 -0.72 1.46
CA ILE A 8 -5.31 -0.10 0.98
C ILE A 8 -4.81 -0.98 -0.16
N ASP A 9 -5.17 -0.63 -1.40
CA ASP A 9 -4.54 -1.18 -2.58
C ASP A 9 -3.13 -0.56 -2.69
N LEU A 10 -2.21 -1.09 -1.89
CA LEU A 10 -0.80 -0.84 -2.03
C LEU A 10 -0.37 -1.47 -3.35
N PHE A 11 -0.40 -0.65 -4.43
CA PHE A 11 0.19 -0.95 -5.73
C PHE A 11 0.05 -2.41 -6.18
N ALA A 12 -1.16 -2.91 -6.33
CA ALA A 12 -1.41 -4.11 -7.10
C ALA A 12 -1.23 -3.77 -8.58
N VAL A 13 -0.08 -4.08 -9.13
CA VAL A 13 0.01 -4.28 -10.58
C VAL A 13 -0.81 -5.53 -10.86
N GLU A 14 -2.02 -5.34 -11.39
CA GLU A 14 -2.85 -6.46 -11.87
C GLU A 14 -2.16 -7.13 -13.05
N ASN A 15 -1.30 -8.10 -12.77
CA ASN A 15 -0.95 -9.11 -13.75
C ASN A 15 -2.00 -10.24 -13.67
N LYS A 16 -2.88 -10.27 -14.65
CA LYS A 16 -3.82 -11.37 -14.89
C LYS A 16 -3.03 -12.61 -15.29
N SER A 17 -2.54 -13.38 -14.34
CA SER A 17 -2.11 -14.76 -14.56
C SER A 17 -2.73 -15.63 -13.47
N ASN A 18 -3.26 -16.79 -13.90
CA ASN A 18 -3.88 -17.81 -13.07
C ASN A 18 -2.88 -18.40 -12.05
N GLN A 19 -2.60 -17.66 -11.00
CA GLN A 19 -1.83 -18.18 -9.87
C GLN A 19 -2.72 -18.51 -8.69
N SER A 20 -2.34 -19.58 -8.02
CA SER A 20 -3.04 -20.13 -6.86
C SER A 20 -3.48 -18.99 -5.92
N LYS A 21 -4.78 -18.82 -5.78
CA LYS A 21 -5.44 -17.76 -4.97
C LYS A 21 -4.96 -17.65 -3.51
N ASN A 22 -4.02 -18.51 -3.10
CA ASN A 22 -3.60 -18.71 -1.72
C ASN A 22 -2.11 -18.46 -1.48
N ILE A 23 -1.36 -17.87 -2.44
CA ILE A 23 0.05 -17.52 -2.26
C ILE A 23 0.19 -16.02 -2.22
N LEU A 24 0.94 -15.54 -1.23
CA LEU A 24 1.32 -14.15 -1.05
C LEU A 24 2.84 -14.07 -0.94
N THR A 25 3.45 -13.25 -1.79
CA THR A 25 4.89 -12.99 -1.74
C THR A 25 5.13 -11.54 -1.40
N ALA A 26 6.06 -11.29 -0.49
CA ALA A 26 6.50 -9.95 -0.12
C ALA A 26 8.02 -9.86 -0.13
N ILE A 27 8.55 -8.76 -0.66
CA ILE A 27 9.97 -8.45 -0.64
C ILE A 27 10.21 -7.09 0.01
N ASP A 28 11.12 -7.06 0.97
CA ASP A 28 11.62 -5.81 1.58
C ASP A 28 13.00 -5.49 1.00
N ILE A 29 13.09 -4.35 0.32
CA ILE A 29 14.30 -3.89 -0.36
C ILE A 29 14.93 -2.78 0.47
N GLY A 30 15.85 -3.19 1.37
CA GLY A 30 16.58 -2.28 2.24
C GLY A 30 17.98 -1.94 1.74
N SER A 31 18.64 -1.00 2.41
CA SER A 31 20.03 -0.58 2.09
C SER A 31 21.07 -1.55 2.63
N ASP A 32 20.74 -2.30 3.67
CA ASP A 32 21.63 -3.27 4.31
C ASP A 32 21.32 -4.70 3.89
N LYS A 33 20.03 -5.01 3.78
CA LYS A 33 19.55 -6.35 3.45
C LYS A 33 18.33 -6.30 2.53
N ILE A 34 18.14 -7.37 1.77
CA ILE A 34 16.93 -7.68 1.01
C ILE A 34 16.38 -8.99 1.54
N VAL A 35 15.09 -9.00 1.83
CA VAL A 35 14.39 -10.18 2.37
C VAL A 35 13.15 -10.45 1.56
N CYS A 36 12.97 -11.70 1.15
CA CYS A 36 11.78 -12.17 0.45
C CYS A 36 11.09 -13.25 1.27
N PHE A 37 9.76 -13.14 1.43
CA PHE A 37 8.93 -14.15 2.07
C PHE A 37 7.86 -14.64 1.11
N ILE A 38 7.65 -15.95 1.10
CA ILE A 38 6.54 -16.60 0.43
C ILE A 38 5.64 -17.21 1.50
N ALA A 39 4.37 -16.83 1.50
CA ALA A 39 3.39 -17.32 2.45
C ALA A 39 2.19 -17.96 1.75
N LYS A 40 1.61 -18.98 2.37
CA LYS A 40 0.32 -19.54 2.01
C LYS A 40 -0.76 -18.94 2.91
N ILE A 41 -1.91 -18.65 2.30
CA ILE A 41 -3.11 -18.22 3.01
C ILE A 41 -3.89 -19.49 3.34
N ASP A 42 -3.90 -19.87 4.61
CA ASP A 42 -4.68 -21.00 5.10
C ASP A 42 -6.03 -20.49 5.62
N GLU A 43 -7.13 -21.11 5.18
CA GLU A 43 -8.47 -20.81 5.70
C GLU A 43 -8.67 -21.57 7.01
N VAL A 44 -8.62 -20.86 8.14
CA VAL A 44 -8.84 -21.46 9.47
C VAL A 44 -10.33 -21.58 9.79
N THR A 45 -11.12 -20.57 9.38
CA THR A 45 -12.59 -20.55 9.42
C THR A 45 -13.10 -19.63 8.30
N ARG A 46 -14.44 -19.61 8.06
CA ARG A 46 -15.04 -18.69 7.07
C ARG A 46 -14.68 -17.21 7.29
N GLU A 47 -14.31 -16.82 8.51
CA GLU A 47 -13.98 -15.44 8.88
C GLU A 47 -12.52 -15.21 9.24
N LYS A 48 -11.74 -16.27 9.48
CA LYS A 48 -10.33 -16.18 9.89
C LYS A 48 -9.41 -16.82 8.86
N ARG A 49 -8.48 -16.03 8.36
CA ARG A 49 -7.37 -16.48 7.50
C ARG A 49 -6.07 -16.38 8.29
N ALA A 50 -5.22 -17.37 8.16
CA ALA A 50 -3.86 -17.36 8.70
C ALA A 50 -2.85 -17.32 7.56
N LEU A 51 -1.75 -16.60 7.77
CA LEU A 51 -0.60 -16.60 6.87
C LEU A 51 0.45 -17.54 7.44
N ARG A 52 0.85 -18.53 6.63
CA ARG A 52 1.94 -19.43 6.99
C ARG A 52 3.08 -19.22 6.02
N VAL A 53 4.23 -18.74 6.52
CA VAL A 53 5.46 -18.62 5.73
C VAL A 53 5.91 -20.00 5.33
N VAL A 54 6.12 -20.21 4.03
CA VAL A 54 6.53 -21.49 3.42
C VAL A 54 7.89 -21.39 2.75
N GLY A 55 8.40 -20.18 2.54
CA GLY A 55 9.75 -19.93 2.04
C GLY A 55 10.25 -18.56 2.40
N SER A 56 11.55 -18.46 2.58
CA SER A 56 12.24 -17.21 2.92
C SER A 56 13.58 -17.12 2.20
N GLY A 57 13.92 -15.93 1.75
CA GLY A 57 15.19 -15.64 1.11
C GLY A 57 15.81 -14.37 1.68
N TYR A 58 17.09 -14.42 1.94
CA TYR A 58 17.87 -13.31 2.47
C TYR A 58 19.12 -13.09 1.62
N CYS A 59 19.43 -11.81 1.35
CA CYS A 59 20.67 -11.38 0.71
C CYS A 59 21.15 -10.07 1.33
N GLN A 60 22.47 -9.92 1.49
CA GLN A 60 23.04 -8.62 1.78
C GLN A 60 22.79 -7.68 0.61
N SER A 61 22.28 -6.49 0.86
CA SER A 61 21.98 -5.51 -0.18
C SER A 61 23.27 -4.92 -0.76
N LYS A 62 23.33 -4.91 -2.08
CA LYS A 62 24.37 -4.21 -2.85
C LYS A 62 23.70 -3.31 -3.86
N GLY A 63 24.34 -2.17 -4.18
CA GLY A 63 23.79 -1.22 -5.14
C GLY A 63 22.67 -0.33 -4.60
N ILE A 64 22.33 -0.41 -3.29
CA ILE A 64 21.32 0.42 -2.64
C ILE A 64 21.94 1.13 -1.43
N ARG A 65 21.72 2.45 -1.34
CA ARG A 65 22.18 3.27 -0.20
C ARG A 65 21.11 4.30 0.16
N ASN A 66 20.76 4.38 1.45
CA ASN A 66 19.71 5.29 1.97
C ASN A 66 18.39 5.16 1.20
N GLY A 67 18.02 3.91 0.83
CA GLY A 67 16.83 3.61 0.06
C GLY A 67 16.91 3.95 -1.44
N ARG A 68 18.05 4.46 -1.92
CA ARG A 68 18.25 4.85 -3.33
C ARG A 68 19.08 3.83 -4.06
N VAL A 69 18.71 3.50 -5.28
CA VAL A 69 19.51 2.67 -6.17
C VAL A 69 20.68 3.50 -6.68
N ILE A 70 21.92 3.10 -6.31
CA ILE A 70 23.18 3.72 -6.75
C ILE A 70 23.90 2.88 -7.80
N ASP A 71 23.64 1.57 -7.82
CA ASP A 71 24.10 0.64 -8.86
C ASP A 71 22.95 -0.33 -9.19
N GLN A 72 22.37 -0.14 -10.36
CA GLN A 72 21.21 -0.92 -10.80
C GLN A 72 21.54 -2.42 -10.96
N LYS A 73 22.72 -2.74 -11.50
CA LYS A 73 23.12 -4.14 -11.76
C LYS A 73 23.34 -4.91 -10.46
N GLU A 74 24.00 -4.29 -9.49
CA GLU A 74 24.24 -4.92 -8.19
C GLU A 74 22.93 -5.02 -7.38
N ALA A 75 22.05 -4.01 -7.45
CA ALA A 75 20.73 -4.05 -6.84
C ALA A 75 19.88 -5.19 -7.42
N GLU A 76 19.83 -5.30 -8.76
CA GLU A 76 19.10 -6.38 -9.44
C GLU A 76 19.59 -7.76 -9.02
N LYS A 77 20.90 -7.99 -9.01
CA LYS A 77 21.49 -9.27 -8.57
C LYS A 77 21.10 -9.61 -7.13
N SER A 78 21.15 -8.62 -6.23
CA SER A 78 20.83 -8.82 -4.83
C SER A 78 19.34 -9.15 -4.63
N ILE A 79 18.44 -8.46 -5.37
CA ILE A 79 17.00 -8.72 -5.37
C ILE A 79 16.73 -10.13 -5.88
N ARG A 80 17.30 -10.48 -7.05
CA ARG A 80 17.12 -11.79 -7.67
C ARG A 80 17.60 -12.92 -6.76
N LEU A 81 18.76 -12.76 -6.13
CA LEU A 81 19.29 -13.75 -5.20
C LEU A 81 18.37 -13.99 -3.97
N ALA A 82 17.75 -12.94 -3.44
CA ALA A 82 16.80 -13.08 -2.34
C ALA A 82 15.52 -13.81 -2.79
N ILE A 83 15.05 -13.53 -4.00
CA ILE A 83 13.88 -14.20 -4.60
C ILE A 83 14.19 -15.68 -4.85
N ASP A 84 15.28 -15.98 -5.55
CA ASP A 84 15.68 -17.36 -5.89
C ASP A 84 15.79 -18.26 -4.63
N LYS A 85 16.34 -17.71 -3.55
CA LYS A 85 16.42 -18.43 -2.28
C LYS A 85 15.03 -18.71 -1.67
N ALA A 86 14.12 -17.74 -1.72
CA ALA A 86 12.77 -17.92 -1.22
C ALA A 86 11.99 -18.96 -2.04
N GLU A 87 12.14 -18.95 -3.36
CA GLU A 87 11.54 -19.91 -4.28
C GLU A 87 12.07 -21.33 -4.04
N GLN A 88 13.38 -21.47 -3.86
CA GLN A 88 14.01 -22.74 -3.54
C GLN A 88 13.52 -23.30 -2.19
N ASP A 89 13.45 -22.45 -1.15
CA ASP A 89 12.99 -22.83 0.18
C ASP A 89 11.51 -23.24 0.17
N ALA A 90 10.66 -22.52 -0.58
CA ALA A 90 9.24 -22.82 -0.73
C ALA A 90 8.94 -23.96 -1.71
N ASN A 91 9.85 -24.25 -2.64
CA ASN A 91 9.62 -25.02 -3.86
C ASN A 91 8.41 -24.49 -4.67
N ILE A 92 8.36 -23.15 -4.81
CA ILE A 92 7.28 -22.42 -5.49
C ILE A 92 7.91 -21.33 -6.35
N GLU A 93 7.52 -21.25 -7.62
CA GLU A 93 7.86 -20.13 -8.50
C GLU A 93 6.92 -18.94 -8.27
N ILE A 94 7.48 -17.71 -8.12
CA ILE A 94 6.71 -16.49 -7.88
C ILE A 94 6.46 -15.74 -9.19
N ASN A 95 5.22 -15.27 -9.39
CA ASN A 95 4.85 -14.45 -10.54
C ASN A 95 4.41 -13.03 -10.14
N SER A 96 4.13 -12.81 -8.86
CA SER A 96 3.75 -11.51 -8.33
C SER A 96 4.33 -11.30 -6.93
N VAL A 97 4.68 -10.06 -6.60
CA VAL A 97 5.30 -9.72 -5.33
C VAL A 97 4.82 -8.37 -4.83
N TYR A 98 4.55 -8.28 -3.53
CA TYR A 98 4.39 -7.02 -2.84
C TYR A 98 5.77 -6.48 -2.46
N VAL A 99 6.09 -5.27 -2.92
CA VAL A 99 7.40 -4.65 -2.69
C VAL A 99 7.30 -3.62 -1.58
N CYS A 100 8.13 -3.76 -0.54
CA CYS A 100 8.35 -2.75 0.47
C CYS A 100 9.65 -2.02 0.16
N ILE A 101 9.58 -0.69 0.14
CA ILE A 101 10.74 0.20 0.01
C ILE A 101 10.65 1.30 1.05
N SER A 102 11.80 1.74 1.55
CA SER A 102 11.89 2.88 2.44
C SER A 102 13.11 3.73 2.08
N GLY A 103 13.03 5.04 2.35
CA GLY A 103 14.13 5.95 2.05
C GLY A 103 13.83 7.38 2.48
N ASP A 104 14.88 8.20 2.54
CA ASP A 104 14.81 9.61 2.91
C ASP A 104 14.04 10.48 1.91
N PHE A 105 13.80 9.95 0.71
CA PHE A 105 13.02 10.60 -0.35
C PHE A 105 11.51 10.46 -0.16
N LEU A 106 11.06 9.50 0.66
CA LEU A 106 9.65 9.36 1.02
C LEU A 106 9.30 10.35 2.12
N LYS A 107 8.27 11.16 1.88
CA LYS A 107 7.80 12.14 2.85
C LYS A 107 6.30 12.00 3.05
N SER A 108 5.86 12.14 4.29
CA SER A 108 4.46 12.16 4.66
C SER A 108 4.05 13.58 5.04
N HIS A 109 2.89 14.01 4.55
CA HIS A 109 2.30 15.30 4.85
C HIS A 109 0.87 15.11 5.30
N VAL A 110 0.47 15.81 6.37
CA VAL A 110 -0.91 15.84 6.81
C VAL A 110 -1.58 17.05 6.14
N LEU A 111 -2.58 16.79 5.31
CA LEU A 111 -3.32 17.81 4.60
C LEU A 111 -4.73 17.92 5.18
N ARG A 112 -5.31 19.10 5.11
CA ARG A 112 -6.68 19.36 5.54
C ARG A 112 -7.44 20.05 4.41
N GLY A 113 -8.62 19.55 4.11
CA GLY A 113 -9.56 20.12 3.16
C GLY A 113 -10.96 20.16 3.77
N SER A 114 -11.83 20.96 3.20
CA SER A 114 -13.24 20.98 3.58
C SER A 114 -14.09 21.41 2.39
N ILE A 115 -15.32 20.91 2.37
CA ILE A 115 -16.38 21.28 1.43
C ILE A 115 -17.66 21.61 2.19
N ASN A 116 -18.53 22.40 1.58
CA ASN A 116 -19.91 22.56 2.05
C ASN A 116 -20.78 21.47 1.42
N VAL A 117 -21.66 20.89 2.21
CA VAL A 117 -22.58 19.81 1.77
C VAL A 117 -23.92 20.44 1.45
N SER A 118 -24.20 20.66 0.16
CA SER A 118 -25.42 21.35 -0.30
C SER A 118 -26.70 20.55 -0.07
N GLU A 119 -26.61 19.22 -0.10
CA GLU A 119 -27.75 18.30 0.05
C GLU A 119 -28.03 17.89 1.50
N LYS A 120 -27.29 18.46 2.46
CA LYS A 120 -27.36 18.15 3.89
C LYS A 120 -27.10 16.69 4.27
N THR A 121 -26.94 15.78 3.31
CA THR A 121 -26.55 14.39 3.53
C THR A 121 -25.27 14.08 2.79
N ILE A 122 -24.26 13.64 3.52
CA ILE A 122 -22.95 13.31 2.93
C ILE A 122 -23.09 12.02 2.11
N ASN A 123 -22.64 12.09 0.87
CA ASN A 123 -22.56 10.94 -0.05
C ASN A 123 -21.12 10.67 -0.47
N GLN A 124 -20.90 9.63 -1.28
CA GLN A 124 -19.55 9.24 -1.76
C GLN A 124 -18.93 10.29 -2.69
N GLU A 125 -19.73 11.10 -3.37
CA GLU A 125 -19.24 12.18 -4.21
C GLU A 125 -18.62 13.28 -3.37
N HIS A 126 -19.27 13.68 -2.27
CA HIS A 126 -18.73 14.63 -1.31
C HIS A 126 -17.40 14.15 -0.71
N VAL A 127 -17.29 12.86 -0.34
CA VAL A 127 -16.03 12.27 0.14
C VAL A 127 -14.94 12.36 -0.91
N SER A 128 -15.25 12.01 -2.14
CA SER A 128 -14.31 12.06 -3.27
C SER A 128 -13.88 13.49 -3.58
N GLU A 129 -14.81 14.45 -3.51
CA GLU A 129 -14.57 15.86 -3.75
C GLU A 129 -13.63 16.48 -2.71
N VAL A 130 -13.87 16.26 -1.41
CA VAL A 130 -13.00 16.82 -0.35
C VAL A 130 -11.59 16.27 -0.44
N ILE A 131 -11.43 14.98 -0.78
CA ILE A 131 -10.11 14.37 -1.02
C ILE A 131 -9.43 15.00 -2.23
N SER A 132 -10.15 15.16 -3.34
CA SER A 132 -9.61 15.74 -4.58
C SER A 132 -9.20 17.20 -4.40
N LEU A 133 -10.01 18.03 -3.71
CA LEU A 133 -9.70 19.43 -3.43
C LEU A 133 -8.47 19.56 -2.52
N THR A 134 -8.34 18.66 -1.54
CA THR A 134 -7.18 18.65 -0.65
C THR A 134 -5.89 18.38 -1.41
N ASN A 135 -5.94 17.48 -2.39
CA ASN A 135 -4.79 17.16 -3.24
C ASN A 135 -4.30 18.32 -4.09
N LYS A 136 -5.23 19.07 -4.69
CA LYS A 136 -4.89 20.18 -5.57
C LYS A 136 -4.18 21.33 -4.85
N LYS A 137 -4.38 21.45 -3.53
CA LYS A 137 -3.82 22.55 -2.72
C LYS A 137 -2.35 22.38 -2.38
N TYR A 138 -1.81 21.16 -2.45
CA TYR A 138 -0.45 20.90 -1.99
C TYR A 138 0.28 19.90 -2.88
N ILE A 139 0.95 20.38 -3.90
CA ILE A 139 1.92 19.59 -4.67
C ILE A 139 3.23 20.38 -4.70
N PRO A 140 4.25 20.03 -3.90
CA PRO A 140 5.58 20.61 -4.02
C PRO A 140 6.12 20.36 -5.43
N THR A 141 6.78 21.36 -6.01
CA THR A 141 7.23 21.34 -7.41
C THR A 141 8.19 20.19 -7.74
N ASN A 142 8.85 19.63 -6.71
CA ASN A 142 9.83 18.54 -6.84
C ASN A 142 9.38 17.21 -6.24
N GLN A 143 8.09 17.05 -5.95
CA GLN A 143 7.53 15.85 -5.36
C GLN A 143 6.36 15.33 -6.18
N LYS A 144 6.14 14.01 -6.12
CA LYS A 144 4.98 13.34 -6.69
C LYS A 144 4.22 12.66 -5.57
N ILE A 145 2.92 12.89 -5.51
CA ILE A 145 2.05 12.15 -4.60
C ILE A 145 1.96 10.71 -5.10
N ILE A 146 2.33 9.77 -4.26
CA ILE A 146 2.22 8.34 -4.54
C ILE A 146 1.02 7.71 -3.86
N HIS A 147 0.58 8.27 -2.72
CA HIS A 147 -0.58 7.76 -1.99
C HIS A 147 -1.25 8.85 -1.15
N ILE A 148 -2.58 8.73 -0.99
CA ILE A 148 -3.40 9.59 -0.14
C ILE A 148 -4.28 8.69 0.70
N VAL A 149 -4.15 8.85 2.01
CA VAL A 149 -4.92 8.07 2.99
C VAL A 149 -5.76 9.04 3.81
N PRO A 150 -7.10 9.03 3.66
CA PRO A 150 -7.95 9.74 4.60
C PRO A 150 -7.74 9.16 6.00
N SER A 151 -7.34 9.98 6.95
CA SER A 151 -7.15 9.53 8.33
C SER A 151 -8.42 9.69 9.16
N ASN A 152 -9.06 10.85 9.04
CA ASN A 152 -10.27 11.19 9.78
C ASN A 152 -11.13 12.15 8.97
N PHE A 153 -12.43 12.07 9.15
CA PHE A 153 -13.40 13.05 8.67
C PHE A 153 -14.01 13.80 9.86
N PHE A 154 -14.17 15.11 9.71
CA PHE A 154 -14.84 15.94 10.69
C PHE A 154 -16.14 16.47 10.09
N VAL A 155 -17.25 16.10 10.69
CA VAL A 155 -18.59 16.55 10.32
C VAL A 155 -18.92 17.78 11.16
N ASP A 156 -19.24 18.90 10.52
CA ASP A 156 -19.50 20.21 11.14
C ASP A 156 -18.39 20.66 12.12
N GLY A 157 -17.15 20.25 11.85
CA GLY A 157 -15.97 20.66 12.61
C GLY A 157 -15.76 20.00 13.96
N THR A 158 -16.72 19.24 14.47
CA THR A 158 -16.67 18.66 15.82
C THR A 158 -16.76 17.15 15.86
N ARG A 159 -17.53 16.55 14.97
CA ARG A 159 -17.81 15.12 14.97
C ARG A 159 -16.78 14.37 14.15
N ASN A 160 -15.88 13.65 14.83
CA ASN A 160 -14.87 12.82 14.19
C ASN A 160 -15.44 11.44 13.82
N VAL A 161 -15.33 11.06 12.56
CA VAL A 161 -15.83 9.78 12.04
C VAL A 161 -14.86 9.17 11.03
N THR A 162 -14.87 7.86 10.90
CA THR A 162 -14.08 7.11 9.88
C THR A 162 -14.81 7.05 8.54
N ASP A 163 -16.13 6.96 8.56
CA ASP A 163 -16.98 7.01 7.37
C ASP A 163 -18.09 8.03 7.59
N PRO A 164 -18.08 9.16 6.87
CA PRO A 164 -19.11 10.19 7.00
C PRO A 164 -20.34 9.92 6.15
N SER A 165 -20.35 8.90 5.29
CA SER A 165 -21.43 8.64 4.33
C SER A 165 -22.77 8.40 5.03
N GLY A 166 -23.82 9.07 4.59
CA GLY A 166 -25.16 8.98 5.13
C GLY A 166 -25.43 9.87 6.35
N LEU A 167 -24.40 10.60 6.86
CA LEU A 167 -24.59 11.55 7.95
C LEU A 167 -25.14 12.89 7.41
N MET A 168 -25.97 13.54 8.20
CA MET A 168 -26.44 14.91 7.92
C MET A 168 -25.37 15.91 8.41
N ALA A 169 -25.04 16.86 7.54
CA ALA A 169 -24.07 17.93 7.83
C ALA A 169 -24.20 19.09 6.85
N ASP A 170 -23.75 20.24 7.29
CA ASP A 170 -23.56 21.42 6.41
C ASP A 170 -22.11 21.48 5.89
N LYS A 171 -21.16 20.81 6.56
CA LYS A 171 -19.74 20.85 6.22
C LYS A 171 -19.03 19.52 6.49
N LEU A 172 -18.20 19.09 5.53
CA LEU A 172 -17.28 17.97 5.63
C LEU A 172 -15.83 18.45 5.50
#